data_d85451f5e577358930d00b86508871b9
#
_entry.id   d85451f5e577358930d00b86508871b9
#
_cell.length_a   1.000
_cell.length_b   1.000
_cell.length_c   1.000
_cell.angle_alpha   90.00
_cell.angle_beta   90.00
_cell.angle_gamma   90.00
#
_symmetry.space_group_name_H-M   'P 1'
#
loop_
_entity.id
_entity.type
_entity.pdbx_description
1 polymer ?
#
loop_
_entity_poly.entity_id
_entity_poly.type
_entity_poly.pdbx_seq_one_letter_code
_entity_poly.pdbx_strand_id
1 'polypeptide(L)'
;KKNHRKISTLDKALEGNAVGRKVIFSQATKSVLAKTKGNYPSPLKIIDCVRTGVEKSSERGYQTEADHFGELVMSPESAQLRQIFFATTDMKKEEGIEGVTAAPIKHVGVLGGGLMGGGIAFVTATKANVDVRIKDISQQGISHALKYGFDILNKKVKRRFMPKSEMQKQLAMITGCTDYSGFKNVDMVIEAVFEDLSLKQKMVEDM
;
A
#
# COMPACT_ATOMS: atom_id res chain seq x y z
N LYS A 1 -12.04 -32.93 13.54
CA LYS A 1 -10.75 -33.61 13.26
C LYS A 1 -9.65 -32.63 13.63
N LYS A 2 -8.86 -32.93 14.69
CA LYS A 2 -7.64 -32.14 15.01
C LYS A 2 -6.62 -32.37 13.90
N ASN A 3 -6.34 -31.37 13.09
CA ASN A 3 -5.25 -31.41 12.14
C ASN A 3 -3.93 -31.40 12.94
N HIS A 4 -3.32 -32.55 13.12
CA HIS A 4 -1.98 -32.65 13.67
C HIS A 4 -0.99 -32.13 12.64
N ARG A 5 -0.55 -30.89 12.79
CA ARG A 5 0.58 -30.32 12.02
C ARG A 5 1.80 -31.22 12.23
N LYS A 6 2.38 -31.73 11.16
CA LYS A 6 3.67 -32.43 11.22
C LYS A 6 4.75 -31.43 11.64
N ILE A 7 5.23 -31.55 12.86
CA ILE A 7 6.29 -30.69 13.41
C ILE A 7 7.63 -31.24 12.89
N SER A 8 8.42 -30.39 12.22
CA SER A 8 9.75 -30.78 11.73
C SER A 8 10.72 -31.02 12.90
N THR A 9 11.81 -31.73 12.66
CA THR A 9 12.86 -31.92 13.64
C THR A 9 13.50 -30.63 14.09
N LEU A 10 13.61 -29.65 13.17
CA LEU A 10 14.10 -28.30 13.45
C LEU A 10 13.14 -27.55 14.39
N ASP A 11 11.83 -27.61 14.11
CA ASP A 11 10.81 -26.96 14.96
C ASP A 11 10.84 -27.55 16.38
N LYS A 12 10.98 -28.88 16.49
CA LYS A 12 11.13 -29.54 17.81
C LYS A 12 12.37 -29.06 18.55
N ALA A 13 13.49 -28.89 17.86
CA ALA A 13 14.73 -28.41 18.45
C ALA A 13 14.64 -26.95 18.90
N LEU A 14 13.91 -26.09 18.14
CA LEU A 14 13.77 -24.67 18.47
C LEU A 14 12.65 -24.42 19.48
N GLU A 15 11.48 -25.04 19.32
CA GLU A 15 10.30 -24.79 20.16
C GLU A 15 10.30 -25.64 21.43
N GLY A 16 10.94 -26.83 21.40
CA GLY A 16 10.87 -27.85 22.46
C GLY A 16 11.71 -27.57 23.70
N ASN A 17 12.61 -26.59 23.68
CA ASN A 17 13.48 -26.29 24.83
C ASN A 17 13.64 -24.78 25.06
N ALA A 18 14.09 -24.40 26.26
CA ALA A 18 14.19 -22.99 26.67
C ALA A 18 15.20 -22.18 25.84
N VAL A 19 16.31 -22.81 25.42
CA VAL A 19 17.36 -22.12 24.63
C VAL A 19 16.85 -21.82 23.25
N GLY A 20 16.21 -22.77 22.56
CA GLY A 20 15.62 -22.59 21.26
C GLY A 20 14.53 -21.52 21.30
N ARG A 21 13.62 -21.52 22.27
CA ARG A 21 12.61 -20.48 22.46
C ARG A 21 13.21 -19.09 22.65
N LYS A 22 14.30 -18.98 23.45
CA LYS A 22 15.02 -17.70 23.62
C LYS A 22 15.55 -17.16 22.28
N VAL A 23 16.06 -18.02 21.41
CA VAL A 23 16.55 -17.65 20.09
C VAL A 23 15.38 -17.17 19.23
N ILE A 24 14.24 -17.89 19.19
CA ILE A 24 13.05 -17.51 18.44
C ILE A 24 12.55 -16.13 18.86
N PHE A 25 12.34 -15.89 20.15
CA PHE A 25 11.83 -14.62 20.66
C PHE A 25 12.82 -13.46 20.41
N SER A 26 14.11 -13.70 20.55
CA SER A 26 15.14 -12.71 20.21
C SER A 26 15.10 -12.34 18.73
N GLN A 27 15.01 -13.31 17.84
CA GLN A 27 14.93 -13.06 16.40
C GLN A 27 13.62 -12.36 16.00
N ALA A 28 12.49 -12.75 16.60
CA ALA A 28 11.21 -12.09 16.40
C ALA A 28 11.27 -10.62 16.82
N THR A 29 11.83 -10.33 18.01
CA THR A 29 12.01 -8.96 18.50
C THR A 29 12.89 -8.14 17.56
N LYS A 30 14.04 -8.68 17.10
CA LYS A 30 14.91 -8.00 16.14
C LYS A 30 14.19 -7.70 14.83
N SER A 31 13.42 -8.66 14.31
CA SER A 31 12.64 -8.50 13.07
C SER A 31 11.57 -7.43 13.20
N VAL A 32 10.87 -7.37 14.32
CA VAL A 32 9.88 -6.33 14.62
C VAL A 32 10.53 -4.96 14.68
N LEU A 33 11.61 -4.81 15.47
CA LEU A 33 12.32 -3.53 15.60
C LEU A 33 12.90 -3.04 14.27
N ALA A 34 13.41 -3.95 13.44
CA ALA A 34 13.90 -3.57 12.10
C ALA A 34 12.80 -2.99 11.20
N LYS A 35 11.55 -3.48 11.32
CA LYS A 35 10.40 -3.03 10.53
C LYS A 35 9.73 -1.80 11.12
N THR A 36 9.53 -1.77 12.43
CA THR A 36 8.76 -0.72 13.11
C THR A 36 9.61 0.47 13.53
N LYS A 37 10.93 0.33 13.52
CA LYS A 37 11.90 1.31 14.06
C LYS A 37 11.58 1.74 15.49
N GLY A 38 10.87 0.89 16.25
CA GLY A 38 10.45 1.19 17.62
C GLY A 38 9.18 2.02 17.76
N ASN A 39 8.59 2.51 16.65
CA ASN A 39 7.44 3.42 16.67
C ASN A 39 6.11 2.73 17.01
N TYR A 40 6.06 1.41 17.03
CA TYR A 40 4.85 0.64 17.35
C TYR A 40 5.11 -0.29 18.52
N PRO A 41 4.61 0.00 19.74
CA PRO A 41 4.85 -0.85 20.92
C PRO A 41 4.07 -2.16 20.88
N SER A 42 2.92 -2.21 20.22
CA SER A 42 2.02 -3.37 20.23
C SER A 42 2.66 -4.69 19.75
N PRO A 43 3.46 -4.75 18.67
CA PRO A 43 4.07 -6.02 18.27
C PRO A 43 5.05 -6.59 19.28
N LEU A 44 5.75 -5.74 20.05
CA LEU A 44 6.65 -6.21 21.13
C LEU A 44 5.86 -6.79 22.30
N LYS A 45 4.73 -6.17 22.65
CA LYS A 45 3.81 -6.67 23.69
C LYS A 45 3.16 -7.98 23.27
N ILE A 46 2.82 -8.16 21.99
CA ILE A 46 2.35 -9.46 21.46
C ILE A 46 3.40 -10.55 21.66
N ILE A 47 4.67 -10.27 21.35
CA ILE A 47 5.77 -11.22 21.58
C ILE A 47 5.86 -11.60 23.05
N ASP A 48 5.70 -10.64 23.97
CA ASP A 48 5.74 -10.89 25.41
C ASP A 48 4.56 -11.75 25.89
N CYS A 49 3.34 -11.50 25.41
CA CYS A 49 2.17 -12.33 25.70
C CYS A 49 2.39 -13.79 25.28
N VAL A 50 2.86 -13.99 24.04
CA VAL A 50 3.13 -15.33 23.51
C VAL A 50 4.24 -16.01 24.30
N ARG A 51 5.32 -15.30 24.61
CA ARG A 51 6.42 -15.83 25.43
C ARG A 51 5.93 -16.25 26.81
N THR A 52 5.17 -15.38 27.50
CA THR A 52 4.61 -15.68 28.81
C THR A 52 3.68 -16.89 28.77
N GLY A 53 2.84 -16.99 27.76
CA GLY A 53 1.94 -18.13 27.57
C GLY A 53 2.66 -19.45 27.34
N VAL A 54 3.77 -19.43 26.58
CA VAL A 54 4.58 -20.64 26.29
C VAL A 54 5.51 -21.03 27.46
N GLU A 55 6.09 -20.04 28.14
CA GLU A 55 7.10 -20.30 29.19
C GLU A 55 6.47 -20.51 30.57
N LYS A 56 5.32 -19.93 30.86
CA LYS A 56 4.64 -20.05 32.16
C LYS A 56 3.35 -20.88 32.04
N SER A 57 2.28 -20.27 31.53
CA SER A 57 0.99 -20.94 31.24
C SER A 57 0.15 -20.09 30.35
N SER A 58 -0.83 -20.71 29.64
CA SER A 58 -1.81 -19.98 28.82
C SER A 58 -2.59 -18.94 29.63
N GLU A 59 -2.97 -19.25 30.86
CA GLU A 59 -3.68 -18.34 31.76
C GLU A 59 -2.84 -17.07 32.05
N ARG A 60 -1.56 -17.25 32.34
CA ARG A 60 -0.62 -16.13 32.53
C ARG A 60 -0.43 -15.34 31.25
N GLY A 61 -0.40 -16.01 30.10
CA GLY A 61 -0.34 -15.34 28.79
C GLY A 61 -1.55 -14.44 28.55
N TYR A 62 -2.75 -14.92 28.83
CA TYR A 62 -3.99 -14.12 28.71
C TYR A 62 -4.05 -12.96 29.73
N GLN A 63 -3.57 -13.16 30.94
CA GLN A 63 -3.46 -12.06 31.90
C GLN A 63 -2.51 -10.97 31.39
N THR A 64 -1.34 -11.36 30.90
CA THR A 64 -0.36 -10.43 30.31
C THR A 64 -0.95 -9.69 29.10
N GLU A 65 -1.76 -10.37 28.27
CA GLU A 65 -2.46 -9.77 27.14
C GLU A 65 -3.45 -8.71 27.61
N ALA A 66 -4.27 -8.98 28.62
CA ALA A 66 -5.21 -8.03 29.18
C ALA A 66 -4.52 -6.77 29.74
N ASP A 67 -3.43 -6.97 30.50
CA ASP A 67 -2.66 -5.87 31.06
C ASP A 67 -2.03 -5.00 29.95
N HIS A 68 -1.39 -5.64 28.96
CA HIS A 68 -0.79 -4.94 27.83
C HIS A 68 -1.83 -4.26 26.93
N PHE A 69 -3.01 -4.85 26.77
CA PHE A 69 -4.10 -4.20 26.03
C PHE A 69 -4.55 -2.92 26.74
N GLY A 70 -4.73 -2.95 28.05
CA GLY A 70 -5.07 -1.77 28.83
C GLY A 70 -4.06 -0.63 28.68
N GLU A 71 -2.76 -0.97 28.80
CA GLU A 71 -1.68 0.01 28.60
C GLU A 71 -1.67 0.58 27.16
N LEU A 72 -1.82 -0.28 26.14
CA LEU A 72 -1.80 0.15 24.74
C LEU A 72 -2.99 1.05 24.38
N VAL A 73 -4.18 0.77 24.90
CA VAL A 73 -5.36 1.61 24.66
C VAL A 73 -5.12 3.05 25.13
N MET A 74 -4.43 3.21 26.25
CA MET A 74 -4.13 4.52 26.86
C MET A 74 -2.86 5.17 26.31
N SER A 75 -2.14 4.51 25.40
CA SER A 75 -0.88 5.02 24.85
C SER A 75 -1.09 6.20 23.90
N PRO A 76 -0.10 7.11 23.77
CA PRO A 76 -0.12 8.19 22.77
C PRO A 76 -0.24 7.66 21.35
N GLU A 77 0.44 6.56 21.00
CA GLU A 77 0.37 5.93 19.69
C GLU A 77 -1.05 5.49 19.35
N SER A 78 -1.76 4.89 20.31
CA SER A 78 -3.17 4.52 20.12
C SER A 78 -4.06 5.75 19.89
N ALA A 79 -3.85 6.83 20.64
CA ALA A 79 -4.60 8.07 20.46
C ALA A 79 -4.40 8.64 19.05
N GLN A 80 -3.15 8.72 18.57
CA GLN A 80 -2.85 9.23 17.23
C GLN A 80 -3.39 8.33 16.12
N LEU A 81 -3.28 7.02 16.25
CA LEU A 81 -3.83 6.08 15.27
C LEU A 81 -5.35 6.18 15.17
N ARG A 82 -6.05 6.37 16.29
CA ARG A 82 -7.51 6.62 16.29
C ARG A 82 -7.85 7.95 15.61
N GLN A 83 -7.08 9.01 15.83
CA GLN A 83 -7.29 10.29 15.14
C GLN A 83 -7.12 10.14 13.61
N ILE A 84 -6.07 9.44 13.16
CA ILE A 84 -5.88 9.16 11.73
C ILE A 84 -7.07 8.37 11.17
N PHE A 85 -7.56 7.36 11.90
CA PHE A 85 -8.72 6.58 11.48
C PHE A 85 -9.98 7.46 11.33
N PHE A 86 -10.28 8.31 12.31
CA PHE A 86 -11.43 9.23 12.25
C PHE A 86 -11.26 10.24 11.12
N ALA A 87 -10.11 10.90 11.02
CA ALA A 87 -9.84 11.87 9.96
C ALA A 87 -10.03 11.25 8.56
N THR A 88 -9.45 10.07 8.31
CA THR A 88 -9.60 9.39 7.02
C THR A 88 -11.05 8.92 6.75
N THR A 89 -11.82 8.65 7.79
CA THR A 89 -13.22 8.25 7.66
C THR A 89 -14.09 9.47 7.36
N ASP A 90 -13.84 10.57 8.05
CA ASP A 90 -14.61 11.81 7.87
C ASP A 90 -14.33 12.45 6.50
N MET A 91 -13.08 12.45 6.04
CA MET A 91 -12.74 12.89 4.68
C MET A 91 -13.48 12.10 3.57
N LYS A 92 -13.83 10.84 3.82
CA LYS A 92 -14.62 10.05 2.86
C LYS A 92 -16.10 10.39 2.85
N LYS A 93 -16.59 11.10 3.88
CA LYS A 93 -17.98 11.53 4.01
C LYS A 93 -18.21 12.96 3.53
N GLU A 94 -17.16 13.68 3.11
CA GLU A 94 -17.33 15.01 2.53
C GLU A 94 -18.19 14.91 1.27
N GLU A 95 -19.37 15.52 1.31
CA GLU A 95 -20.36 15.53 0.22
C GLU A 95 -20.12 16.69 -0.76
N GLY A 96 -18.97 17.35 -0.68
CA GLY A 96 -18.65 18.49 -1.51
C GLY A 96 -19.39 19.78 -1.10
N ILE A 97 -19.60 20.67 -2.06
CA ILE A 97 -20.30 21.93 -1.85
C ILE A 97 -21.78 21.76 -2.15
N GLU A 98 -22.65 22.16 -1.23
CA GLU A 98 -24.10 22.09 -1.43
C GLU A 98 -24.54 22.79 -2.73
N GLY A 99 -25.36 22.12 -3.52
CA GLY A 99 -25.83 22.61 -4.80
C GLY A 99 -24.85 22.49 -5.97
N VAL A 100 -23.64 21.94 -5.76
CA VAL A 100 -22.65 21.70 -6.80
C VAL A 100 -22.54 20.20 -7.10
N THR A 101 -22.81 19.83 -8.34
CA THR A 101 -22.59 18.46 -8.82
C THR A 101 -21.23 18.37 -9.52
N ALA A 102 -20.37 17.45 -9.09
CA ALA A 102 -19.10 17.23 -9.73
C ALA A 102 -19.29 16.71 -11.17
N ALA A 103 -18.54 17.28 -12.12
CA ALA A 103 -18.54 16.78 -13.49
C ALA A 103 -17.94 15.35 -13.53
N PRO A 104 -18.47 14.47 -14.40
CA PRO A 104 -17.91 13.13 -14.56
C PRO A 104 -16.52 13.21 -15.17
N ILE A 105 -15.55 12.54 -14.56
CA ILE A 105 -14.19 12.40 -15.07
C ILE A 105 -14.10 11.10 -15.87
N LYS A 106 -13.86 11.17 -17.17
CA LYS A 106 -13.73 10.03 -18.08
C LYS A 106 -12.31 9.87 -18.63
N HIS A 107 -11.58 10.97 -18.75
CA HIS A 107 -10.25 11.02 -19.32
C HIS A 107 -9.33 11.83 -18.41
N VAL A 108 -8.23 11.23 -17.99
CA VAL A 108 -7.22 11.87 -17.13
C VAL A 108 -5.90 12.00 -17.88
N GLY A 109 -5.34 13.19 -17.89
CA GLY A 109 -3.98 13.45 -18.32
C GLY A 109 -3.00 13.28 -17.15
N VAL A 110 -1.87 12.61 -17.35
CA VAL A 110 -0.79 12.52 -16.36
C VAL A 110 0.48 13.08 -16.98
N LEU A 111 1.04 14.12 -16.38
CA LEU A 111 2.31 14.70 -16.78
C LEU A 111 3.45 14.04 -16.00
N GLY A 112 4.35 13.37 -16.73
CA GLY A 112 5.45 12.59 -16.20
C GLY A 112 5.16 11.09 -16.17
N GLY A 113 6.00 10.30 -16.88
CA GLY A 113 5.95 8.83 -16.95
C GLY A 113 6.87 8.13 -15.94
N GLY A 114 7.37 8.85 -14.94
CA GLY A 114 8.20 8.31 -13.87
C GLY A 114 7.44 7.38 -12.92
N LEU A 115 8.08 7.02 -11.80
CA LEU A 115 7.51 6.09 -10.81
C LEU A 115 6.13 6.55 -10.30
N MET A 116 6.01 7.83 -9.93
CA MET A 116 4.76 8.39 -9.41
C MET A 116 3.69 8.46 -10.51
N GLY A 117 3.99 9.08 -11.65
CA GLY A 117 3.02 9.23 -12.75
C GLY A 117 2.57 7.89 -13.32
N GLY A 118 3.47 6.94 -13.51
CA GLY A 118 3.13 5.58 -13.92
C GLY A 118 2.22 4.86 -12.90
N GLY A 119 2.49 5.05 -11.61
CA GLY A 119 1.65 4.52 -10.53
C GLY A 119 0.26 5.13 -10.50
N ILE A 120 0.17 6.46 -10.61
CA ILE A 120 -1.10 7.20 -10.68
C ILE A 120 -1.91 6.75 -11.89
N ALA A 121 -1.30 6.73 -13.09
CA ALA A 121 -1.95 6.28 -14.31
C ALA A 121 -2.51 4.85 -14.17
N PHE A 122 -1.71 3.95 -13.60
CA PHE A 122 -2.12 2.57 -13.37
C PHE A 122 -3.32 2.46 -12.43
N VAL A 123 -3.31 3.16 -11.30
CA VAL A 123 -4.41 3.12 -10.32
C VAL A 123 -5.67 3.76 -10.90
N THR A 124 -5.56 4.89 -11.59
CA THR A 124 -6.67 5.58 -12.25
C THR A 124 -7.34 4.66 -13.27
N ALA A 125 -6.57 4.04 -14.16
CA ALA A 125 -7.13 3.14 -15.15
C ALA A 125 -7.75 1.88 -14.52
N THR A 126 -7.05 1.22 -13.58
CA THR A 126 -7.45 -0.11 -13.11
C THR A 126 -8.44 -0.09 -11.94
N LYS A 127 -8.56 1.01 -11.20
CA LYS A 127 -9.43 1.14 -10.02
C LYS A 127 -10.59 2.09 -10.24
N ALA A 128 -10.34 3.22 -10.88
CA ALA A 128 -11.39 4.17 -11.21
C ALA A 128 -12.07 3.87 -12.56
N ASN A 129 -11.49 2.97 -13.37
CA ASN A 129 -11.97 2.63 -14.72
C ASN A 129 -12.08 3.86 -15.63
N VAL A 130 -11.04 4.70 -15.60
CA VAL A 130 -10.93 5.97 -16.34
C VAL A 130 -9.77 5.88 -17.31
N ASP A 131 -9.95 6.34 -18.53
CA ASP A 131 -8.90 6.38 -19.54
C ASP A 131 -7.81 7.37 -19.17
N VAL A 132 -6.54 6.97 -19.36
CA VAL A 132 -5.39 7.79 -18.96
C VAL A 132 -4.46 8.05 -20.14
N ARG A 133 -4.12 9.32 -20.32
CA ARG A 133 -3.10 9.77 -21.27
C ARG A 133 -1.86 10.26 -20.52
N ILE A 134 -0.72 9.57 -20.66
CA ILE A 134 0.55 9.99 -20.07
C ILE A 134 1.31 10.87 -21.07
N LYS A 135 1.79 12.03 -20.63
CA LYS A 135 2.77 12.83 -21.36
C LYS A 135 4.10 12.76 -20.62
N ASP A 136 5.16 12.43 -21.33
CA ASP A 136 6.55 12.49 -20.83
C ASP A 136 7.44 13.15 -21.88
N ILE A 137 8.54 13.74 -21.47
CA ILE A 137 9.54 14.32 -22.39
C ILE A 137 10.25 13.26 -23.23
N SER A 138 10.19 11.99 -22.81
CA SER A 138 10.89 10.87 -23.44
C SER A 138 9.98 9.67 -23.66
N GLN A 139 10.16 9.00 -24.78
CA GLN A 139 9.52 7.71 -25.04
C GLN A 139 9.92 6.63 -24.00
N GLN A 140 11.09 6.78 -23.41
CA GLN A 140 11.56 5.87 -22.35
C GLN A 140 10.72 6.02 -21.07
N GLY A 141 10.38 7.25 -20.65
CA GLY A 141 9.51 7.50 -19.51
C GLY A 141 8.12 6.87 -19.70
N ILE A 142 7.53 7.06 -20.89
CA ILE A 142 6.26 6.42 -21.27
C ILE A 142 6.38 4.90 -21.19
N SER A 143 7.42 4.33 -21.76
CA SER A 143 7.64 2.88 -21.77
C SER A 143 7.81 2.32 -20.36
N HIS A 144 8.46 3.04 -19.45
CA HIS A 144 8.58 2.65 -18.04
C HIS A 144 7.22 2.63 -17.34
N ALA A 145 6.39 3.65 -17.55
CA ALA A 145 5.05 3.71 -16.97
C ALA A 145 4.15 2.55 -17.44
N LEU A 146 4.15 2.28 -18.76
CA LEU A 146 3.39 1.16 -19.34
C LEU A 146 3.91 -0.19 -18.85
N LYS A 147 5.22 -0.36 -18.79
CA LYS A 147 5.86 -1.59 -18.27
C LYS A 147 5.53 -1.83 -16.80
N TYR A 148 5.48 -0.80 -15.98
CA TYR A 148 5.08 -0.91 -14.58
C TYR A 148 3.68 -1.54 -14.45
N GLY A 149 2.70 -1.01 -15.18
CA GLY A 149 1.34 -1.56 -15.20
C GLY A 149 1.30 -3.00 -15.70
N PHE A 150 2.01 -3.27 -16.81
CA PHE A 150 2.13 -4.62 -17.36
C PHE A 150 2.70 -5.63 -16.36
N ASP A 151 3.78 -5.30 -15.67
CA ASP A 151 4.44 -6.21 -14.74
C ASP A 151 3.53 -6.59 -13.56
N ILE A 152 2.72 -5.63 -13.05
CA ILE A 152 1.74 -5.89 -11.99
C ILE A 152 0.63 -6.81 -12.46
N LEU A 153 0.02 -6.51 -13.61
CA LEU A 153 -1.10 -7.28 -14.14
C LEU A 153 -0.67 -8.66 -14.60
N ASN A 154 0.50 -8.77 -15.22
CA ASN A 154 1.07 -10.04 -15.66
C ASN A 154 1.34 -11.01 -14.49
N LYS A 155 1.76 -10.48 -13.31
CA LYS A 155 1.85 -11.28 -12.08
C LYS A 155 0.49 -11.86 -11.66
N LYS A 156 -0.61 -11.08 -11.81
CA LYS A 156 -1.97 -11.57 -11.53
C LYS A 156 -2.40 -12.65 -12.53
N VAL A 157 -2.10 -12.46 -13.81
CA VAL A 157 -2.39 -13.46 -14.85
C VAL A 157 -1.61 -14.76 -14.59
N LYS A 158 -0.30 -14.68 -14.32
CA LYS A 158 0.52 -15.85 -14.00
C LYS A 158 0.02 -16.62 -12.78
N ARG A 159 -0.56 -15.92 -11.79
CA ARG A 159 -1.17 -16.52 -10.60
C ARG A 159 -2.64 -16.91 -10.79
N ARG A 160 -3.18 -16.80 -12.01
CA ARG A 160 -4.59 -17.08 -12.37
C ARG A 160 -5.63 -16.26 -11.59
N PHE A 161 -5.26 -15.07 -11.08
CA PHE A 161 -6.18 -14.14 -10.44
C PHE A 161 -6.88 -13.22 -11.46
N MET A 162 -6.47 -13.25 -12.72
CA MET A 162 -7.00 -12.42 -13.79
C MET A 162 -6.82 -13.11 -15.14
N PRO A 163 -7.80 -13.09 -16.04
CA PRO A 163 -7.63 -13.58 -17.41
C PRO A 163 -6.79 -12.59 -18.24
N LYS A 164 -6.09 -13.10 -19.25
CA LYS A 164 -5.23 -12.28 -20.12
C LYS A 164 -6.01 -11.20 -20.88
N SER A 165 -7.25 -11.49 -21.26
CA SER A 165 -8.15 -10.54 -21.94
C SER A 165 -8.45 -9.32 -21.06
N GLU A 166 -8.67 -9.52 -19.76
CA GLU A 166 -8.90 -8.42 -18.82
C GLU A 166 -7.63 -7.57 -18.62
N MET A 167 -6.47 -8.20 -18.52
CA MET A 167 -5.20 -7.47 -18.51
C MET A 167 -5.05 -6.59 -19.74
N GLN A 168 -5.36 -7.11 -20.92
CA GLN A 168 -5.26 -6.34 -22.18
C GLN A 168 -6.20 -5.15 -22.19
N LYS A 169 -7.44 -5.31 -21.72
CA LYS A 169 -8.39 -4.21 -21.58
C LYS A 169 -7.86 -3.10 -20.68
N GLN A 170 -7.39 -3.47 -19.48
CA GLN A 170 -6.86 -2.51 -18.53
C GLN A 170 -5.60 -1.78 -19.03
N LEU A 171 -4.72 -2.47 -19.73
CA LEU A 171 -3.54 -1.85 -20.34
C LEU A 171 -3.90 -0.91 -21.50
N ALA A 172 -4.94 -1.22 -22.27
CA ALA A 172 -5.40 -0.38 -23.37
C ALA A 172 -5.97 0.98 -22.91
N MET A 173 -6.39 1.08 -21.65
CA MET A 173 -6.85 2.33 -21.06
C MET A 173 -5.71 3.33 -20.77
N ILE A 174 -4.44 2.89 -20.86
CA ILE A 174 -3.28 3.75 -20.59
C ILE A 174 -2.52 3.95 -21.89
N THR A 175 -2.49 5.19 -22.35
CA THR A 175 -1.77 5.60 -23.56
C THR A 175 -0.69 6.62 -23.22
N GLY A 176 0.25 6.85 -24.15
CA GLY A 176 1.32 7.81 -23.91
C GLY A 176 1.73 8.61 -25.14
N CYS A 177 2.26 9.81 -24.92
CA CYS A 177 2.80 10.70 -25.95
C CYS A 177 3.94 11.55 -25.38
N THR A 178 4.77 12.09 -26.27
CA THR A 178 5.87 12.99 -25.89
C THR A 178 5.52 14.47 -26.01
N ASP A 179 4.37 14.76 -26.56
CA ASP A 179 3.77 16.10 -26.72
C ASP A 179 2.41 16.17 -26.01
N TYR A 180 1.63 17.19 -26.26
CA TYR A 180 0.28 17.33 -25.71
C TYR A 180 -0.83 16.71 -26.61
N SER A 181 -0.47 15.84 -27.55
CA SER A 181 -1.46 15.15 -28.40
C SER A 181 -2.47 14.37 -27.58
N GLY A 182 -3.74 14.67 -27.75
CA GLY A 182 -4.85 14.05 -27.03
C GLY A 182 -5.20 14.68 -25.67
N PHE A 183 -4.47 15.71 -25.22
CA PHE A 183 -4.78 16.41 -23.97
C PHE A 183 -5.99 17.35 -24.07
N LYS A 184 -6.35 17.77 -25.25
CA LYS A 184 -7.55 18.64 -25.46
C LYS A 184 -8.84 18.03 -24.91
N ASN A 185 -8.92 16.72 -24.84
CA ASN A 185 -10.13 15.99 -24.43
C ASN A 185 -10.02 15.40 -23.02
N VAL A 186 -9.03 15.77 -22.22
CA VAL A 186 -8.94 15.31 -20.83
C VAL A 186 -9.80 16.20 -19.92
N ASP A 187 -10.45 15.56 -18.96
CA ASP A 187 -11.32 16.24 -17.99
C ASP A 187 -10.51 16.76 -16.79
N MET A 188 -9.36 16.13 -16.52
CA MET A 188 -8.49 16.44 -15.38
C MET A 188 -7.04 16.14 -15.73
N VAL A 189 -6.12 16.96 -15.26
CA VAL A 189 -4.68 16.74 -15.40
C VAL A 189 -4.04 16.57 -14.01
N ILE A 190 -3.17 15.57 -13.88
CA ILE A 190 -2.37 15.30 -12.68
C ILE A 190 -0.91 15.50 -13.04
N GLU A 191 -0.26 16.45 -12.39
CA GLU A 191 1.16 16.72 -12.57
C GLU A 191 1.98 15.81 -11.63
N ALA A 192 2.94 15.08 -12.18
CA ALA A 192 3.83 14.18 -11.49
C ALA A 192 5.26 14.21 -12.07
N VAL A 193 5.70 15.40 -12.47
CA VAL A 193 7.05 15.66 -12.99
C VAL A 193 8.04 15.93 -11.86
N PHE A 194 9.29 16.19 -12.24
CA PHE A 194 10.33 16.54 -11.28
C PHE A 194 10.00 17.83 -10.52
N GLU A 195 10.40 17.92 -9.25
CA GLU A 195 10.10 19.04 -8.35
C GLU A 195 10.96 20.28 -8.69
N ASP A 196 10.56 20.95 -9.77
CA ASP A 196 11.18 22.19 -10.26
C ASP A 196 10.08 23.20 -10.61
N LEU A 197 10.13 24.37 -9.96
CA LEU A 197 9.08 25.40 -10.10
C LEU A 197 8.99 25.92 -11.52
N SER A 198 10.10 26.18 -12.20
CA SER A 198 10.12 26.73 -13.56
C SER A 198 9.54 25.74 -14.57
N LEU A 199 9.84 24.45 -14.39
CA LEU A 199 9.27 23.38 -15.19
C LEU A 199 7.73 23.29 -15.01
N LYS A 200 7.26 23.38 -13.77
CA LYS A 200 5.82 23.33 -13.46
C LYS A 200 5.08 24.55 -14.01
N GLN A 201 5.64 25.76 -13.87
CA GLN A 201 5.06 26.97 -14.46
C GLN A 201 4.93 26.85 -15.97
N LYS A 202 6.00 26.43 -16.66
CA LYS A 202 5.95 26.19 -18.11
C LYS A 202 4.89 25.17 -18.52
N MET A 203 4.73 24.10 -17.75
CA MET A 203 3.69 23.09 -18.05
C MET A 203 2.27 23.63 -17.91
N VAL A 204 2.04 24.54 -16.96
CA VAL A 204 0.74 25.22 -16.83
C VAL A 204 0.50 26.17 -18.00
N GLU A 205 1.54 26.85 -18.48
CA GLU A 205 1.45 27.75 -19.66
C GLU A 205 1.21 26.96 -20.97
N ASP A 206 1.74 25.74 -21.06
CA ASP A 206 1.63 24.87 -22.25
C ASP A 206 0.25 24.18 -22.36
N MET A 207 -0.58 24.19 -21.30
CA MET A 207 -1.93 23.57 -21.26
C MET A 207 -3.05 24.55 -21.54
#